data_0e2e0a213a04d30d8d5e2d2f45cc708b
#
_entry.id   0e2e0a213a04d30d8d5e2d2f45cc708b
#
_cell.length_a   1.000
_cell.length_b   1.000
_cell.length_c   1.000
_cell.angle_alpha   90.00
_cell.angle_beta   90.00
_cell.angle_gamma   90.00
#
_symmetry.space_group_name_H-M   'P 1'
#
loop_
_entity.id
_entity.type
_entity.pdbx_description
1 polymer ?
#
loop_
_entity_poly.entity_id
_entity_poly.type
_entity_poly.pdbx_seq_one_letter_code
_entity_poly.pdbx_strand_id
1 'polypeptide(L)'
;MARKDKNRQTAEERKTAQDYYKLHSGAVNDLVTANEENSPVVSEAELRKYRSGPKFKLSETLKALLVKYWFNGSVCFFFFLGLGNYLRDILDQLFVLGMALGIITDILVNNVLRFIAKPEGANDRWMMVPKKQLSSLFVNILYAFAVLFFVYMFYNLINKVLQSLGRSLLGVEPLLFALIYLGFDLLFISMKKLMMRIIDDAKKKV
;
A
#
# COMPACT_ATOMS: atom_id res chain seq x y z
N MET A 1 12.81 35.24 -36.00
CA MET A 1 11.96 36.14 -35.20
C MET A 1 10.80 35.42 -34.48
N ALA A 2 10.18 34.40 -35.01
CA ALA A 2 8.99 33.71 -34.44
C ALA A 2 9.18 33.01 -33.08
N ARG A 3 10.39 32.66 -32.67
CA ARG A 3 10.68 31.94 -31.41
C ARG A 3 10.69 32.85 -30.16
N LYS A 4 10.90 34.16 -30.34
CA LYS A 4 10.91 35.16 -29.26
C LYS A 4 9.50 35.59 -28.85
N ASP A 5 8.56 35.59 -29.78
CA ASP A 5 7.18 35.99 -29.50
C ASP A 5 6.40 34.90 -28.75
N LYS A 6 6.69 33.63 -29.02
CA LYS A 6 6.06 32.50 -28.32
C LYS A 6 6.45 32.44 -26.83
N ASN A 7 7.68 32.81 -26.50
CA ASN A 7 8.14 32.87 -25.10
C ASN A 7 7.58 34.09 -24.33
N ARG A 8 7.23 35.14 -25.05
CA ARG A 8 6.59 36.34 -24.44
C ARG A 8 5.13 36.08 -24.09
N GLN A 9 4.38 35.44 -24.99
CA GLN A 9 2.97 35.06 -24.74
C GLN A 9 2.85 34.09 -23.57
N THR A 10 3.70 33.08 -23.47
CA THR A 10 3.69 32.15 -22.32
C THR A 10 4.07 32.78 -21.01
N ALA A 11 4.87 33.85 -21.00
CA ALA A 11 5.24 34.60 -19.79
C ALA A 11 4.10 35.53 -19.32
N GLU A 12 3.34 36.10 -20.25
CA GLU A 12 2.15 36.91 -19.94
C GLU A 12 1.00 36.06 -19.45
N GLU A 13 0.75 34.90 -20.08
CA GLU A 13 -0.26 33.92 -19.61
C GLU A 13 0.05 33.41 -18.20
N ARG A 14 1.32 33.19 -17.86
CA ARG A 14 1.72 32.80 -16.50
C ARG A 14 1.54 33.91 -15.48
N LYS A 15 1.78 35.16 -15.86
CA LYS A 15 1.55 36.30 -14.98
C LYS A 15 0.05 36.52 -14.71
N THR A 16 -0.79 36.46 -15.74
CA THR A 16 -2.24 36.57 -15.58
C THR A 16 -2.83 35.44 -14.74
N ALA A 17 -2.34 34.22 -14.87
CA ALA A 17 -2.74 33.09 -14.02
C ALA A 17 -2.30 33.33 -12.55
N GLN A 18 -1.07 33.78 -12.31
CA GLN A 18 -0.60 34.08 -10.96
C GLN A 18 -1.37 35.23 -10.30
N ASP A 19 -1.73 36.26 -11.05
CA ASP A 19 -2.52 37.39 -10.53
C ASP A 19 -3.97 36.96 -10.27
N TYR A 20 -4.54 36.07 -11.08
CA TYR A 20 -5.84 35.45 -10.84
C TYR A 20 -5.87 34.65 -9.54
N TYR A 21 -4.86 33.82 -9.32
CA TYR A 21 -4.73 33.03 -8.07
C TYR A 21 -4.52 33.92 -6.83
N LYS A 22 -3.77 35.02 -6.95
CA LYS A 22 -3.59 35.98 -5.85
C LYS A 22 -4.87 36.72 -5.51
N LEU A 23 -5.65 37.15 -6.50
CA LEU A 23 -6.96 37.76 -6.31
C LEU A 23 -7.95 36.80 -5.64
N HIS A 24 -7.99 35.53 -6.07
CA HIS A 24 -8.89 34.56 -5.45
C HIS A 24 -8.47 34.16 -4.04
N SER A 25 -7.19 34.06 -3.76
CA SER A 25 -6.69 33.78 -2.40
C SER A 25 -6.96 34.96 -1.45
N GLY A 26 -6.88 36.21 -1.94
CA GLY A 26 -7.27 37.39 -1.18
C GLY A 26 -8.76 37.36 -0.83
N ALA A 27 -9.64 37.15 -1.82
CA ALA A 27 -11.07 37.09 -1.60
C ALA A 27 -11.52 35.97 -0.66
N VAL A 28 -10.84 34.80 -0.73
CA VAL A 28 -11.09 33.69 0.22
C VAL A 28 -10.64 34.06 1.64
N ASN A 29 -9.49 34.72 1.77
CA ASN A 29 -9.02 35.18 3.08
C ASN A 29 -9.96 36.26 3.69
N ASP A 30 -10.47 37.20 2.87
CA ASP A 30 -11.41 38.20 3.31
C ASP A 30 -12.77 37.61 3.74
N LEU A 31 -13.23 36.53 3.06
CA LEU A 31 -14.42 35.77 3.46
C LEU A 31 -14.21 34.98 4.73
N VAL A 32 -13.01 34.43 4.93
CA VAL A 32 -12.65 33.69 6.15
C VAL A 32 -12.56 34.62 7.33
N THR A 33 -11.93 35.83 7.19
CA THR A 33 -11.83 36.83 8.23
C THR A 33 -13.20 37.46 8.58
N ALA A 34 -14.05 37.71 7.58
CA ALA A 34 -15.41 38.21 7.83
C ALA A 34 -16.31 37.21 8.54
N ASN A 35 -16.05 35.89 8.33
CA ASN A 35 -16.77 34.83 9.03
C ASN A 35 -16.21 34.57 10.44
N GLU A 36 -14.92 34.88 10.68
CA GLU A 36 -14.30 34.82 12.01
C GLU A 36 -14.80 35.93 12.94
N GLU A 37 -15.09 37.15 12.43
CA GLU A 37 -15.67 38.25 13.22
C GLU A 37 -17.09 37.95 13.72
N ASN A 38 -17.86 37.14 13.03
CA ASN A 38 -19.24 36.77 13.39
C ASN A 38 -19.37 35.39 14.06
N SER A 39 -18.32 34.62 14.12
CA SER A 39 -18.33 33.31 14.83
C SER A 39 -18.09 33.54 16.33
N PRO A 40 -18.77 32.78 17.22
CA PRO A 40 -18.40 32.80 18.63
C PRO A 40 -16.92 32.44 18.74
N VAL A 41 -16.12 33.37 19.28
CA VAL A 41 -14.67 33.20 19.42
C VAL A 41 -14.40 31.94 20.23
N VAL A 42 -14.28 30.82 19.53
CA VAL A 42 -13.79 29.59 20.13
C VAL A 42 -12.32 29.86 20.46
N SER A 43 -12.00 29.93 21.74
CA SER A 43 -10.63 30.25 22.15
C SER A 43 -9.66 29.22 21.53
N GLU A 44 -8.46 29.70 21.15
CA GLU A 44 -7.39 28.79 20.64
C GLU A 44 -7.13 27.62 21.61
N ALA A 45 -7.38 27.78 22.90
CA ALA A 45 -7.29 26.75 23.89
C ALA A 45 -8.35 25.64 23.70
N GLU A 46 -9.57 26.03 23.27
CA GLU A 46 -10.63 25.06 22.94
C GLU A 46 -10.34 24.33 21.60
N LEU A 47 -9.88 25.07 20.58
CA LEU A 47 -9.42 24.49 19.31
C LEU A 47 -8.25 23.54 19.54
N ARG A 48 -7.32 23.86 20.44
CA ARG A 48 -6.24 22.93 20.85
C ARG A 48 -6.79 21.70 21.59
N LYS A 49 -7.84 21.83 22.37
CA LYS A 49 -8.50 20.73 23.08
C LYS A 49 -9.20 19.78 22.10
N TYR A 50 -9.87 20.31 21.08
CA TYR A 50 -10.45 19.50 19.98
C TYR A 50 -9.37 18.88 19.07
N ARG A 51 -8.25 19.56 18.82
CA ARG A 51 -7.09 18.99 18.12
C ARG A 51 -6.30 17.98 18.97
N SER A 52 -6.39 18.03 20.28
CA SER A 52 -5.69 17.14 21.22
C SER A 52 -6.54 15.98 21.71
N GLY A 53 -7.62 15.60 21.00
CA GLY A 53 -8.27 14.32 21.20
C GLY A 53 -7.22 13.19 21.26
N PRO A 54 -7.47 12.07 21.92
CA PRO A 54 -6.49 11.02 22.12
C PRO A 54 -5.92 10.61 20.75
N LYS A 55 -4.76 11.17 20.41
CA LYS A 55 -4.03 10.80 19.19
C LYS A 55 -3.54 9.41 19.42
N PHE A 56 -4.38 8.43 19.05
CA PHE A 56 -3.97 7.04 18.99
C PHE A 56 -2.84 6.96 17.94
N LYS A 57 -1.60 7.13 18.41
CA LYS A 57 -0.41 7.07 17.57
C LYS A 57 -0.11 5.61 17.26
N LEU A 58 -0.81 5.05 16.28
CA LEU A 58 -0.37 3.79 15.72
C LEU A 58 1.08 3.93 15.23
N SER A 59 1.91 2.93 15.54
CA SER A 59 3.26 2.87 14.98
C SER A 59 3.20 2.82 13.45
N GLU A 60 4.18 3.42 12.77
CA GLU A 60 4.25 3.44 11.29
C GLU A 60 4.23 2.02 10.72
N THR A 61 4.87 1.08 11.41
CA THR A 61 4.86 -0.34 11.07
C THR A 61 3.46 -0.93 11.09
N LEU A 62 2.68 -0.64 12.13
CA LEU A 62 1.32 -1.16 12.25
C LEU A 62 0.38 -0.54 11.21
N LYS A 63 0.54 0.75 10.90
CA LYS A 63 -0.20 1.39 9.81
C LYS A 63 0.08 0.73 8.46
N ALA A 64 1.36 0.48 8.16
CA ALA A 64 1.77 -0.18 6.92
C ALA A 64 1.24 -1.62 6.84
N LEU A 65 1.26 -2.36 7.94
CA LEU A 65 0.68 -3.71 8.05
C LEU A 65 -0.83 -3.70 7.78
N LEU A 66 -1.57 -2.81 8.43
CA LEU A 66 -3.02 -2.69 8.24
C LEU A 66 -3.38 -2.32 6.81
N VAL A 67 -2.64 -1.38 6.21
CA VAL A 67 -2.85 -1.00 4.81
C VAL A 67 -2.57 -2.18 3.88
N LYS A 68 -1.46 -2.88 4.07
CA LYS A 68 -1.11 -4.05 3.27
C LYS A 68 -2.14 -5.18 3.42
N TYR A 69 -2.58 -5.44 4.64
CA TYR A 69 -3.65 -6.41 4.91
C TYR A 69 -4.97 -6.01 4.24
N TRP A 70 -5.37 -4.74 4.36
CA TRP A 70 -6.60 -4.24 3.74
C TRP A 70 -6.63 -4.44 2.23
N PHE A 71 -5.54 -4.08 1.53
CA PHE A 71 -5.46 -4.24 0.08
C PHE A 71 -5.43 -5.71 -0.34
N ASN A 72 -4.59 -6.52 0.30
CA ASN A 72 -4.55 -7.96 0.01
C ASN A 72 -5.88 -8.64 0.34
N GLY A 73 -6.51 -8.24 1.44
CA GLY A 73 -7.84 -8.71 1.84
C GLY A 73 -8.92 -8.35 0.82
N SER A 74 -8.88 -7.11 0.31
CA SER A 74 -9.81 -6.67 -0.73
C SER A 74 -9.65 -7.48 -2.02
N VAL A 75 -8.41 -7.72 -2.45
CA VAL A 75 -8.13 -8.55 -3.64
C VAL A 75 -8.66 -9.96 -3.45
N CYS A 76 -8.35 -10.59 -2.32
CA CYS A 76 -8.84 -11.95 -2.02
C CYS A 76 -10.37 -11.98 -1.93
N PHE A 77 -10.97 -10.98 -1.29
CA PHE A 77 -12.42 -10.89 -1.15
C PHE A 77 -13.11 -10.82 -2.53
N PHE A 78 -12.71 -9.89 -3.38
CA PHE A 78 -13.29 -9.77 -4.72
C PHE A 78 -12.98 -10.97 -5.60
N PHE A 79 -11.81 -11.57 -5.45
CA PHE A 79 -11.44 -12.75 -6.19
C PHE A 79 -12.35 -13.94 -5.82
N PHE A 80 -12.45 -14.30 -4.55
CA PHE A 80 -13.21 -15.48 -4.12
C PHE A 80 -14.72 -15.30 -4.26
N LEU A 81 -15.26 -14.11 -4.06
CA LEU A 81 -16.68 -13.84 -4.27
C LEU A 81 -17.07 -13.67 -5.74
N GLY A 82 -16.18 -13.14 -6.56
CA GLY A 82 -16.44 -12.89 -7.97
C GLY A 82 -15.86 -13.96 -8.88
N LEU A 83 -14.56 -13.87 -9.14
CA LEU A 83 -13.88 -14.67 -10.16
C LEU A 83 -13.65 -16.13 -9.77
N GLY A 84 -13.46 -16.44 -8.48
CA GLY A 84 -13.15 -17.78 -8.01
C GLY A 84 -14.21 -18.82 -8.36
N ASN A 85 -15.47 -18.41 -8.49
CA ASN A 85 -16.57 -19.28 -8.88
C ASN A 85 -16.55 -19.66 -10.37
N TYR A 86 -15.90 -18.85 -11.21
CA TYR A 86 -15.77 -19.10 -12.65
C TYR A 86 -14.52 -19.89 -13.00
N LEU A 87 -13.48 -19.82 -12.18
CA LEU A 87 -12.22 -20.51 -12.37
C LEU A 87 -12.28 -21.89 -11.70
N ARG A 88 -12.40 -22.94 -12.50
CA ARG A 88 -12.53 -24.32 -11.98
C ARG A 88 -11.20 -24.91 -11.58
N ASP A 89 -10.13 -24.56 -12.30
CA ASP A 89 -8.80 -25.11 -12.07
C ASP A 89 -8.02 -24.29 -11.03
N ILE A 90 -7.36 -25.01 -10.11
CA ILE A 90 -6.52 -24.40 -9.06
C ILE A 90 -5.37 -23.61 -9.69
N LEU A 91 -4.83 -24.04 -10.83
CA LEU A 91 -3.77 -23.33 -11.52
C LEU A 91 -4.23 -21.98 -12.07
N ASP A 92 -5.45 -21.93 -12.63
CA ASP A 92 -6.03 -20.69 -13.12
C ASP A 92 -6.31 -19.71 -11.96
N GLN A 93 -6.84 -20.23 -10.84
CA GLN A 93 -7.04 -19.45 -9.63
C GLN A 93 -5.73 -18.89 -9.11
N LEU A 94 -4.69 -19.72 -9.00
CA LEU A 94 -3.34 -19.30 -8.61
C LEU A 94 -2.81 -18.23 -9.54
N PHE A 95 -2.96 -18.41 -10.85
CA PHE A 95 -2.45 -17.49 -11.85
C PHE A 95 -3.11 -16.13 -11.72
N VAL A 96 -4.44 -16.05 -11.76
CA VAL A 96 -5.18 -14.78 -11.71
C VAL A 96 -4.99 -14.08 -10.36
N LEU A 97 -5.09 -14.81 -9.26
CA LEU A 97 -4.90 -14.27 -7.92
C LEU A 97 -3.46 -13.80 -7.69
N GLY A 98 -2.48 -14.56 -8.15
CA GLY A 98 -1.06 -14.21 -8.05
C GLY A 98 -0.69 -12.97 -8.84
N MET A 99 -1.22 -12.83 -10.07
CA MET A 99 -1.08 -11.61 -10.85
C MET A 99 -1.71 -10.41 -10.13
N ALA A 100 -2.95 -10.55 -9.66
CA ALA A 100 -3.66 -9.47 -8.97
C ALA A 100 -2.92 -9.03 -7.70
N LEU A 101 -2.51 -9.97 -6.85
CA LEU A 101 -1.77 -9.67 -5.62
C LEU A 101 -0.38 -9.08 -5.90
N GLY A 102 0.34 -9.61 -6.91
CA GLY A 102 1.64 -9.10 -7.31
C GLY A 102 1.58 -7.66 -7.81
N ILE A 103 0.66 -7.37 -8.72
CA ILE A 103 0.46 -6.02 -9.28
C ILE A 103 0.02 -5.05 -8.19
N ILE A 104 -0.99 -5.40 -7.39
CA ILE A 104 -1.51 -4.52 -6.35
C ILE A 104 -0.46 -4.28 -5.26
N THR A 105 0.30 -5.31 -4.86
CA THR A 105 1.38 -5.13 -3.90
C THR A 105 2.44 -4.17 -4.45
N ASP A 106 2.82 -4.29 -5.72
CA ASP A 106 3.79 -3.39 -6.36
C ASP A 106 3.29 -1.95 -6.40
N ILE A 107 2.05 -1.73 -6.87
CA ILE A 107 1.42 -0.41 -6.92
C ILE A 107 1.25 0.17 -5.53
N LEU A 108 0.76 -0.62 -4.57
CA LEU A 108 0.51 -0.20 -3.21
C LEU A 108 1.77 0.25 -2.50
N VAL A 109 2.79 -0.61 -2.50
CA VAL A 109 4.04 -0.32 -1.78
C VAL A 109 4.77 0.83 -2.43
N ASN A 110 4.77 0.92 -3.77
CA ASN A 110 5.43 2.02 -4.46
C ASN A 110 4.74 3.37 -4.31
N ASN A 111 3.41 3.40 -4.21
CA ASN A 111 2.64 4.64 -4.23
C ASN A 111 2.05 5.01 -2.86
N VAL A 112 1.40 4.08 -2.17
CA VAL A 112 0.65 4.37 -0.94
C VAL A 112 1.53 4.30 0.30
N LEU A 113 2.34 3.27 0.47
CA LEU A 113 3.20 3.14 1.65
C LEU A 113 4.30 4.22 1.70
N ARG A 114 4.63 4.81 0.56
CA ARG A 114 5.56 5.95 0.48
C ARG A 114 5.05 7.17 1.25
N PHE A 115 3.73 7.35 1.34
CA PHE A 115 3.13 8.46 2.11
C PHE A 115 3.07 8.16 3.62
N ILE A 116 3.07 6.88 4.00
CA ILE A 116 2.91 6.45 5.39
C ILE A 116 4.27 6.27 6.08
N ALA A 117 5.25 5.75 5.35
CA ALA A 117 6.60 5.51 5.85
C ALA A 117 7.57 6.52 5.27
N LYS A 118 8.50 7.01 6.09
CA LYS A 118 9.59 7.89 5.64
C LYS A 118 10.33 7.25 4.46
N PRO A 119 10.68 8.03 3.40
CA PRO A 119 11.15 7.49 2.13
C PRO A 119 12.47 6.72 2.20
N GLU A 120 13.28 6.91 3.23
CA GLU A 120 14.58 6.26 3.37
C GLU A 120 14.46 4.85 3.95
N GLY A 121 14.59 3.84 3.09
CA GLY A 121 14.63 2.42 3.47
C GLY A 121 13.29 1.76 3.78
N ALA A 122 12.17 2.44 3.63
CA ALA A 122 10.84 1.90 3.95
C ALA A 122 10.41 0.79 2.99
N ASN A 123 10.74 0.91 1.69
CA ASN A 123 10.30 -0.04 0.68
C ASN A 123 10.94 -1.43 0.83
N ASP A 124 12.18 -1.49 1.30
CA ASP A 124 12.90 -2.76 1.50
C ASP A 124 12.26 -3.66 2.59
N ARG A 125 11.44 -3.06 3.45
CA ARG A 125 10.75 -3.82 4.50
C ARG A 125 9.45 -4.47 4.04
N TRP A 126 8.88 -4.01 2.93
CA TRP A 126 7.53 -4.36 2.53
C TRP A 126 7.43 -5.00 1.15
N MET A 127 8.53 -5.04 0.40
CA MET A 127 8.60 -5.62 -0.93
C MET A 127 9.81 -6.55 -1.10
N MET A 128 9.65 -7.53 -1.97
CA MET A 128 10.77 -8.40 -2.35
C MET A 128 11.79 -7.63 -3.19
N VAL A 129 11.34 -6.86 -4.17
CA VAL A 129 12.21 -6.00 -5.00
C VAL A 129 11.66 -4.58 -5.05
N PRO A 130 12.28 -3.61 -4.34
CA PRO A 130 11.76 -2.24 -4.20
C PRO A 130 12.12 -1.29 -5.35
N LYS A 131 12.45 -1.80 -6.54
CA LYS A 131 12.84 -0.98 -7.69
C LYS A 131 11.62 -0.66 -8.57
N LYS A 132 11.52 0.57 -9.06
CA LYS A 132 10.49 1.00 -10.02
C LYS A 132 10.91 0.66 -11.46
N GLN A 133 10.99 -0.61 -11.79
CA GLN A 133 11.32 -1.09 -13.12
C GLN A 133 10.35 -2.19 -13.51
N LEU A 134 10.10 -2.35 -14.80
CA LEU A 134 9.22 -3.41 -15.31
C LEU A 134 9.70 -4.80 -14.88
N SER A 135 11.02 -5.03 -14.85
CA SER A 135 11.62 -6.26 -14.35
C SER A 135 11.29 -6.53 -12.87
N SER A 136 11.20 -5.49 -12.04
CA SER A 136 10.85 -5.65 -10.64
C SER A 136 9.38 -6.03 -10.46
N LEU A 137 8.50 -5.51 -11.31
CA LEU A 137 7.09 -5.91 -11.34
C LEU A 137 6.97 -7.42 -11.63
N PHE A 138 7.64 -7.92 -12.66
CA PHE A 138 7.64 -9.35 -12.98
C PHE A 138 8.17 -10.21 -11.82
N VAL A 139 9.27 -9.80 -11.19
CA VAL A 139 9.82 -10.53 -10.03
C VAL A 139 8.83 -10.50 -8.85
N ASN A 140 8.15 -9.39 -8.60
CA ASN A 140 7.16 -9.29 -7.54
C ASN A 140 5.90 -10.12 -7.84
N ILE A 141 5.51 -10.24 -9.11
CA ILE A 141 4.43 -11.16 -9.53
C ILE A 141 4.86 -12.62 -9.29
N LEU A 142 6.04 -13.03 -9.78
CA LEU A 142 6.55 -14.38 -9.55
C LEU A 142 6.69 -14.69 -8.06
N TYR A 143 7.11 -13.71 -7.26
CA TYR A 143 7.16 -13.83 -5.82
C TYR A 143 5.77 -14.04 -5.21
N ALA A 144 4.76 -13.30 -5.67
CA ALA A 144 3.38 -13.49 -5.22
C ALA A 144 2.86 -14.91 -5.50
N PHE A 145 3.20 -15.47 -6.66
CA PHE A 145 2.92 -16.89 -6.97
C PHE A 145 3.58 -17.85 -5.99
N ALA A 146 4.86 -17.63 -5.67
CA ALA A 146 5.56 -18.46 -4.71
C ALA A 146 4.89 -18.39 -3.33
N VAL A 147 4.54 -17.21 -2.85
CA VAL A 147 3.82 -17.04 -1.58
C VAL A 147 2.47 -17.78 -1.62
N LEU A 148 1.69 -17.61 -2.68
CA LEU A 148 0.40 -18.30 -2.85
C LEU A 148 0.54 -19.79 -2.83
N PHE A 149 1.55 -20.34 -3.50
CA PHE A 149 1.82 -21.78 -3.48
C PHE A 149 2.00 -22.29 -2.03
N PHE A 150 2.77 -21.59 -1.21
CA PHE A 150 2.94 -21.95 0.20
C PHE A 150 1.63 -21.80 1.00
N VAL A 151 0.83 -20.77 0.73
CA VAL A 151 -0.48 -20.61 1.36
C VAL A 151 -1.39 -21.79 1.03
N TYR A 152 -1.49 -22.20 -0.23
CA TYR A 152 -2.28 -23.37 -0.62
C TYR A 152 -1.76 -24.67 0.00
N MET A 153 -0.44 -24.86 0.03
CA MET A 153 0.15 -26.01 0.73
C MET A 153 -0.23 -26.02 2.22
N PHE A 154 -0.19 -24.86 2.86
CA PHE A 154 -0.54 -24.70 4.27
C PHE A 154 -2.03 -25.02 4.51
N TYR A 155 -2.93 -24.52 3.67
CA TYR A 155 -4.35 -24.87 3.73
C TYR A 155 -4.58 -26.38 3.56
N ASN A 156 -3.93 -26.99 2.59
CA ASN A 156 -4.02 -28.43 2.37
C ASN A 156 -3.51 -29.22 3.59
N LEU A 157 -2.42 -28.78 4.20
CA LEU A 157 -1.86 -29.42 5.39
C LEU A 157 -2.85 -29.32 6.58
N ILE A 158 -3.39 -28.12 6.83
CA ILE A 158 -4.38 -27.91 7.90
C ILE A 158 -5.62 -28.77 7.66
N ASN A 159 -6.13 -28.79 6.42
CA ASN A 159 -7.31 -29.57 6.09
C ASN A 159 -7.09 -31.08 6.29
N LYS A 160 -5.91 -31.60 5.95
CA LYS A 160 -5.54 -32.99 6.22
C LYS A 160 -5.52 -33.30 7.73
N VAL A 161 -4.95 -32.38 8.52
CA VAL A 161 -4.93 -32.51 9.99
C VAL A 161 -6.35 -32.46 10.57
N LEU A 162 -7.19 -31.51 10.13
CA LEU A 162 -8.58 -31.41 10.59
C LEU A 162 -9.38 -32.65 10.23
N GLN A 163 -9.19 -33.17 9.00
CA GLN A 163 -9.82 -34.41 8.56
C GLN A 163 -9.42 -35.61 9.42
N SER A 164 -8.13 -35.73 9.76
CA SER A 164 -7.65 -36.81 10.64
C SER A 164 -8.20 -36.71 12.06
N LEU A 165 -8.59 -35.51 12.50
CA LEU A 165 -9.23 -35.26 13.80
C LEU A 165 -10.76 -35.37 13.73
N GLY A 166 -11.34 -35.77 12.60
CA GLY A 166 -12.80 -35.84 12.42
C GLY A 166 -13.50 -34.48 12.45
N ARG A 167 -12.77 -33.39 12.20
CA ARG A 167 -13.29 -32.02 12.15
C ARG A 167 -13.69 -31.61 10.74
N SER A 168 -14.58 -30.62 10.63
CA SER A 168 -14.93 -30.02 9.34
C SER A 168 -13.73 -29.34 8.70
N LEU A 169 -13.66 -29.41 7.36
CA LEU A 169 -12.60 -28.74 6.61
C LEU A 169 -12.68 -27.23 6.79
N LEU A 170 -11.51 -26.61 6.80
CA LEU A 170 -11.41 -25.15 6.80
C LEU A 170 -11.81 -24.64 5.41
N GLY A 171 -12.92 -23.92 5.33
CA GLY A 171 -13.33 -23.22 4.11
C GLY A 171 -12.35 -22.10 3.75
N VAL A 172 -12.33 -21.72 2.48
CA VAL A 172 -11.53 -20.58 2.04
C VAL A 172 -12.26 -19.28 2.38
N GLU A 173 -12.02 -18.77 3.57
CA GLU A 173 -12.47 -17.42 3.93
C GLU A 173 -11.50 -16.37 3.39
N PRO A 174 -11.95 -15.42 2.56
CA PRO A 174 -11.06 -14.48 1.87
C PRO A 174 -10.16 -13.67 2.81
N LEU A 175 -10.69 -13.22 3.94
CA LEU A 175 -9.95 -12.41 4.90
C LEU A 175 -8.91 -13.24 5.67
N LEU A 176 -9.26 -14.47 6.05
CA LEU A 176 -8.31 -15.38 6.69
C LEU A 176 -7.21 -15.80 5.70
N PHE A 177 -7.58 -16.05 4.44
CA PHE A 177 -6.61 -16.35 3.39
C PHE A 177 -5.63 -15.20 3.20
N ALA A 178 -6.11 -13.95 3.14
CA ALA A 178 -5.27 -12.77 3.03
C ALA A 178 -4.35 -12.57 4.24
N LEU A 179 -4.81 -12.93 5.44
CA LEU A 179 -3.99 -12.86 6.67
C LEU A 179 -2.85 -13.88 6.62
N ILE A 180 -3.14 -15.11 6.20
CA ILE A 180 -2.13 -16.16 6.05
C ILE A 180 -1.13 -15.77 4.93
N TYR A 181 -1.64 -15.24 3.81
CA TYR A 181 -0.81 -14.72 2.73
C TYR A 181 0.15 -13.62 3.25
N LEU A 182 -0.36 -12.66 3.99
CA LEU A 182 0.46 -11.60 4.59
C LEU A 182 1.52 -12.17 5.55
N GLY A 183 1.17 -13.20 6.34
CA GLY A 183 2.10 -13.87 7.24
C GLY A 183 3.28 -14.49 6.48
N PHE A 184 3.02 -15.26 5.41
CA PHE A 184 4.07 -15.85 4.57
C PHE A 184 4.88 -14.77 3.84
N ASP A 185 4.23 -13.73 3.33
CA ASP A 185 4.89 -12.63 2.67
C ASP A 185 5.90 -11.92 3.59
N LEU A 186 5.51 -11.61 4.82
CA LEU A 186 6.40 -11.01 5.81
C LEU A 186 7.53 -11.96 6.22
N LEU A 187 7.24 -13.24 6.33
CA LEU A 187 8.23 -14.26 6.63
C LEU A 187 9.31 -14.31 5.55
N PHE A 188 8.94 -14.40 4.27
CA PHE A 188 9.90 -14.46 3.16
C PHE A 188 10.69 -13.15 3.00
N ILE A 189 10.06 -11.99 3.18
CA ILE A 189 10.77 -10.70 3.19
C ILE A 189 11.78 -10.65 4.34
N SER A 190 11.44 -11.20 5.51
CA SER A 190 12.33 -11.27 6.65
C SER A 190 13.50 -12.23 6.41
N MET A 191 13.24 -13.38 5.79
CA MET A 191 14.27 -14.34 5.38
C MET A 191 15.24 -13.72 4.37
N LYS A 192 14.74 -13.00 3.36
CA LYS A 192 15.58 -12.25 2.42
C LYS A 192 16.55 -11.32 3.17
N LYS A 193 16.05 -10.55 4.14
CA LYS A 193 16.91 -9.64 4.91
C LYS A 193 17.98 -10.37 5.70
N LEU A 194 17.61 -11.49 6.31
CA LEU A 194 18.56 -12.32 7.04
C LEU A 194 19.66 -12.82 6.11
N MET A 195 19.29 -13.36 4.94
CA MET A 195 20.24 -13.82 3.92
C MET A 195 21.17 -12.70 3.45
N MET A 196 20.62 -11.52 3.16
CA MET A 196 21.42 -10.37 2.74
C MET A 196 22.45 -9.96 3.82
N ARG A 197 22.06 -9.95 5.09
CA ARG A 197 22.98 -9.68 6.20
C ARG A 197 24.12 -10.71 6.28
N ILE A 198 23.79 -12.00 6.16
CA ILE A 198 24.79 -13.08 6.19
C ILE A 198 25.80 -12.91 5.03
N ILE A 199 25.31 -12.58 3.83
CA ILE A 199 26.16 -12.36 2.66
C ILE A 199 27.06 -11.14 2.85
N ASP A 200 26.51 -10.04 3.38
CA ASP A 200 27.28 -8.80 3.62
C ASP A 200 28.33 -9.00 4.72
N ASP A 201 28.02 -9.77 5.76
CA ASP A 201 28.97 -10.11 6.82
C ASP A 201 30.05 -11.08 6.32
N ALA A 202 29.73 -11.99 5.41
CA ALA A 202 30.71 -12.85 4.76
C ALA A 202 31.69 -12.06 3.89
N LYS A 203 31.16 -11.09 3.10
CA LYS A 203 31.99 -10.22 2.25
C LYS A 203 32.94 -9.30 3.03
N LYS A 204 32.60 -8.91 4.26
CA LYS A 204 33.47 -8.09 5.11
C LYS A 204 34.64 -8.87 5.74
N LYS A 205 34.55 -10.21 5.74
CA LYS A 205 35.59 -11.08 6.32
C LYS A 205 36.62 -11.55 5.31
N VAL A 206 36.40 -11.28 4.02
CA VAL A 206 37.33 -11.50 2.89
C VAL A 206 38.00 -10.18 2.52
#